data_27ef355536a578005b214894177aaecb
#
_entry.id   27ef355536a578005b214894177aaecb
#
_cell.length_a   1.000
_cell.length_b   1.000
_cell.length_c   1.000
_cell.angle_alpha   90.00
_cell.angle_beta   90.00
_cell.angle_gamma   90.00
#
_symmetry.space_group_name_H-M   'P 1'
#
loop_
_entity.id
_entity.type
_entity.pdbx_description
1 polymer ?
#
loop_
_entity_poly.entity_id
_entity_poly.type
_entity_poly.pdbx_seq_one_letter_code
_entity_poly.pdbx_strand_id
1 'polypeptide(L)'
;MKDNKNCVLSLEELVVSVGMLVWIEDNNGDDEPCVRARMVTYWESKSHRVYFDGGRTWYADYTYGETWRCWERKPTPEEMANTPWEEKQK
;
A
#
# COMPACT_ATOMS: atom_id res chain seq x y z
N MET A 1 -13.86 -21.54 2.06
CA MET A 1 -14.38 -20.47 1.26
C MET A 1 -13.61 -19.17 1.45
N LYS A 2 -13.36 -18.52 0.39
CA LYS A 2 -12.59 -17.29 0.47
C LYS A 2 -13.36 -16.18 1.15
N ASP A 3 -12.68 -15.54 2.05
CA ASP A 3 -13.20 -14.40 2.75
C ASP A 3 -13.25 -13.20 1.80
N ASN A 4 -14.33 -12.45 1.83
CA ASN A 4 -14.46 -11.26 0.99
C ASN A 4 -13.89 -10.02 1.64
N LYS A 5 -13.24 -10.18 2.74
CA LYS A 5 -12.69 -9.07 3.48
C LYS A 5 -11.58 -8.40 2.70
N ASN A 6 -11.60 -7.07 2.69
CA ASN A 6 -10.52 -6.31 2.10
C ASN A 6 -9.29 -6.41 3.00
N CYS A 7 -8.11 -6.43 2.39
CA CYS A 7 -6.87 -6.61 3.15
C CYS A 7 -5.81 -5.64 2.69
N VAL A 8 -4.96 -5.23 3.61
CA VAL A 8 -3.71 -4.57 3.26
C VAL A 8 -2.78 -5.65 2.72
N LEU A 9 -2.17 -5.37 1.58
CA LEU A 9 -1.23 -6.30 0.98
C LEU A 9 0.06 -6.30 1.77
N SER A 10 0.67 -7.47 1.95
CA SER A 10 2.03 -7.51 2.46
C SER A 10 2.96 -6.97 1.38
N LEU A 11 4.19 -6.62 1.76
CA LEU A 11 5.14 -6.17 0.76
C LEU A 11 5.39 -7.25 -0.29
N GLU A 12 5.45 -8.51 0.15
CA GLU A 12 5.65 -9.61 -0.77
C GLU A 12 4.52 -9.72 -1.77
N GLU A 13 3.29 -9.52 -1.31
CA GLU A 13 2.13 -9.52 -2.20
C GLU A 13 2.16 -8.34 -3.15
N LEU A 14 2.58 -7.19 -2.65
CA LEU A 14 2.61 -5.98 -3.47
C LEU A 14 3.60 -6.10 -4.61
N VAL A 15 4.80 -6.63 -4.34
CA VAL A 15 5.84 -6.68 -5.37
C VAL A 15 5.51 -7.67 -6.48
N VAL A 16 4.64 -8.64 -6.23
CA VAL A 16 4.20 -9.55 -7.29
C VAL A 16 2.90 -9.10 -7.94
N SER A 17 2.40 -7.93 -7.56
CA SER A 17 1.15 -7.42 -8.10
C SER A 17 1.36 -6.52 -9.32
N VAL A 18 2.50 -6.64 -9.98
CA VAL A 18 2.78 -5.84 -11.19
C VAL A 18 1.68 -6.09 -12.22
N GLY A 19 1.13 -5.00 -12.75
CA GLY A 19 0.01 -5.07 -13.69
C GLY A 19 -1.34 -5.02 -13.02
N MET A 20 -1.40 -4.96 -11.71
CA MET A 20 -2.66 -4.98 -10.97
C MET A 20 -2.93 -3.63 -10.34
N LEU A 21 -4.21 -3.31 -10.22
CA LEU A 21 -4.65 -2.09 -9.57
C LEU A 21 -4.68 -2.31 -8.07
N VAL A 22 -4.10 -1.37 -7.35
CA VAL A 22 -4.13 -1.39 -5.88
C VAL A 22 -4.55 -0.01 -5.40
N TRP A 23 -4.88 0.08 -4.13
CA TRP A 23 -5.31 1.33 -3.51
C TRP A 23 -4.26 1.74 -2.49
N ILE A 24 -3.62 2.87 -2.75
CA ILE A 24 -2.54 3.36 -1.91
C ILE A 24 -3.12 4.28 -0.86
N GLU A 25 -2.79 4.01 0.39
CA GLU A 25 -3.20 4.84 1.52
C GLU A 25 -1.95 5.45 2.14
N ASP A 26 -1.94 6.79 2.27
CA ASP A 26 -0.84 7.51 2.89
C ASP A 26 -1.14 7.82 4.34
N ASN A 27 -0.17 7.59 5.20
CA ASN A 27 -0.26 7.95 6.61
C ASN A 27 0.61 9.19 6.82
N ASN A 28 0.09 10.33 6.40
CA ASN A 28 0.90 11.54 6.41
C ASN A 28 0.59 12.47 7.59
N GLY A 29 -0.19 11.98 8.55
CA GLY A 29 -0.48 12.76 9.74
C GLY A 29 -1.66 13.70 9.61
N ASP A 30 -2.32 13.71 8.47
CA ASP A 30 -3.50 14.53 8.29
C ASP A 30 -4.72 13.84 8.88
N ASP A 31 -5.77 14.62 9.04
CA ASP A 31 -7.01 14.09 9.61
C ASP A 31 -7.63 13.05 8.73
N GLU A 32 -7.49 13.18 7.44
CA GLU A 32 -8.10 12.24 6.50
C GLU A 32 -7.04 11.52 5.71
N PRO A 33 -7.07 10.21 5.70
CA PRO A 33 -6.12 9.45 4.90
C PRO A 33 -6.35 9.73 3.42
N CYS A 34 -5.26 9.79 2.70
CA CYS A 34 -5.30 10.00 1.27
C CYS A 34 -5.24 8.64 0.59
N VAL A 35 -6.30 8.28 -0.13
CA VAL A 35 -6.37 6.97 -0.77
C VAL A 35 -6.50 7.19 -2.28
N ARG A 36 -5.69 6.47 -3.06
CA ARG A 36 -5.71 6.58 -4.51
C ARG A 36 -5.54 5.21 -5.13
N ALA A 37 -6.24 5.02 -6.24
CA ALA A 37 -6.07 3.82 -7.05
C ALA A 37 -4.89 4.03 -8.00
N ARG A 38 -4.00 3.06 -8.05
CA ARG A 38 -2.86 3.11 -8.96
C ARG A 38 -2.53 1.69 -9.39
N MET A 39 -1.99 1.56 -10.59
CA MET A 39 -1.53 0.27 -11.07
C MET A 39 -0.05 0.12 -10.77
N VAL A 40 0.33 -1.03 -10.23
CA VAL A 40 1.74 -1.33 -9.99
C VAL A 40 2.37 -1.63 -11.34
N THR A 41 3.40 -0.86 -11.73
CA THR A 41 4.01 -1.05 -13.03
C THR A 41 5.36 -1.75 -12.97
N TYR A 42 6.06 -1.65 -11.85
CA TYR A 42 7.39 -2.22 -11.79
C TYR A 42 7.88 -2.28 -10.35
N TRP A 43 8.64 -3.31 -10.05
CA TRP A 43 9.32 -3.44 -8.75
C TRP A 43 10.81 -3.52 -9.03
N GLU A 44 11.55 -2.60 -8.44
CA GLU A 44 13.02 -2.63 -8.56
C GLU A 44 13.63 -3.14 -7.28
N SER A 45 14.17 -4.35 -7.32
CA SER A 45 14.61 -5.01 -6.11
C SER A 45 15.88 -4.40 -5.54
N LYS A 46 16.72 -3.81 -6.37
CA LYS A 46 17.98 -3.25 -5.86
C LYS A 46 17.75 -2.02 -5.01
N SER A 47 16.86 -1.14 -5.44
CA SER A 47 16.59 0.09 -4.72
C SER A 47 15.36 -0.02 -3.83
N HIS A 48 14.65 -1.16 -3.88
CA HIS A 48 13.42 -1.39 -3.16
C HIS A 48 12.39 -0.32 -3.47
N ARG A 49 12.22 -0.04 -4.76
CA ARG A 49 11.22 0.93 -5.21
C ARG A 49 10.08 0.24 -5.90
N VAL A 50 8.89 0.68 -5.56
CA VAL A 50 7.68 0.26 -6.25
C VAL A 50 7.26 1.40 -7.15
N TYR A 51 7.09 1.11 -8.44
CA TYR A 51 6.69 2.10 -9.42
C TYR A 51 5.22 1.92 -9.74
N PHE A 52 4.53 3.04 -9.85
CA PHE A 52 3.11 3.04 -10.16
C PHE A 52 2.87 3.85 -11.41
N ASP A 53 1.72 3.64 -12.04
CA ASP A 53 1.35 4.42 -13.22
C ASP A 53 1.29 5.91 -12.83
N GLY A 54 1.50 6.76 -13.83
CA GLY A 54 1.58 8.18 -13.58
C GLY A 54 2.94 8.64 -13.10
N GLY A 55 3.94 7.77 -13.14
CA GLY A 55 5.31 8.16 -12.81
C GLY A 55 5.62 8.22 -11.33
N ARG A 56 4.75 7.68 -10.51
CA ARG A 56 4.95 7.73 -9.07
C ARG A 56 5.78 6.55 -8.60
N THR A 57 6.61 6.80 -7.59
CA THR A 57 7.43 5.77 -6.99
C THR A 57 7.44 5.92 -5.49
N TRP A 58 7.58 4.80 -4.80
CA TRP A 58 7.72 4.79 -3.35
C TRP A 58 8.81 3.82 -2.97
N TYR A 59 9.56 4.19 -1.95
CA TYR A 59 10.51 3.25 -1.36
C TYR A 59 9.76 2.32 -0.43
N ALA A 60 10.10 1.04 -0.50
CA ALA A 60 9.38 0.02 0.24
C ALA A 60 10.13 -0.53 1.45
N ASP A 61 11.33 -0.03 1.71
CA ASP A 61 12.19 -0.61 2.75
C ASP A 61 11.63 -0.39 4.14
N TYR A 62 11.69 0.83 4.60
CA TYR A 62 11.34 1.13 5.97
C TYR A 62 9.97 1.71 6.10
N THR A 63 9.39 2.15 4.99
CA THR A 63 8.20 2.97 5.06
C THR A 63 6.92 2.21 4.75
N TYR A 64 7.02 1.08 4.06
CA TYR A 64 5.81 0.34 3.71
C TYR A 64 5.17 -0.23 4.97
N GLY A 65 3.88 0.05 5.15
CA GLY A 65 3.16 -0.37 6.32
C GLY A 65 3.20 0.65 7.44
N GLU A 66 4.15 1.57 7.41
CA GLU A 66 4.29 2.59 8.44
C GLU A 66 3.81 3.94 7.95
N THR A 67 4.30 4.38 6.81
CA THR A 67 3.88 5.68 6.26
C THR A 67 2.98 5.55 5.05
N TRP A 68 2.94 4.39 4.43
CA TRP A 68 2.02 4.12 3.33
C TRP A 68 1.79 2.63 3.24
N ARG A 69 0.67 2.26 2.65
CA ARG A 69 0.34 0.86 2.47
C ARG A 69 -0.65 0.75 1.33
N CYS A 70 -0.78 -0.45 0.77
CA CYS A 70 -1.67 -0.70 -0.35
C CYS A 70 -2.75 -1.69 0.06
N TRP A 71 -3.95 -1.42 -0.39
CA TRP A 71 -5.11 -2.27 -0.15
C TRP A 71 -5.45 -3.01 -1.43
N GLU A 72 -5.95 -4.20 -1.26
CA GLU A 72 -6.38 -5.02 -2.39
C GLU A 72 -7.57 -4.40 -3.11
N ARG A 73 -8.47 -3.79 -2.36
CA ARG A 73 -9.64 -3.10 -2.89
C ARG A 73 -9.76 -1.77 -2.18
N LYS A 74 -10.62 -0.89 -2.70
CA LYS A 74 -10.81 0.40 -2.06
C LYS A 74 -11.25 0.21 -0.62
N PRO A 75 -10.48 0.71 0.34
CA PRO A 75 -10.85 0.55 1.74
C PRO A 75 -11.94 1.53 2.13
N THR A 76 -12.79 1.09 3.05
CA THR A 76 -13.76 1.99 3.68
C THR A 76 -13.09 2.68 4.85
N PRO A 77 -13.64 3.81 5.32
CA PRO A 77 -13.08 4.45 6.51
C PRO A 77 -13.03 3.52 7.71
N GLU A 78 -14.02 2.64 7.82
CA GLU A 78 -14.06 1.69 8.92
C GLU A 78 -12.92 0.68 8.81
N GLU A 79 -12.68 0.18 7.60
CA GLU A 79 -11.59 -0.76 7.41
C GLU A 79 -10.26 -0.13 7.75
N MET A 80 -10.05 1.10 7.33
CA MET A 80 -8.80 1.80 7.62
C MET A 80 -8.64 2.04 9.12
N ALA A 81 -9.71 2.39 9.80
CA ALA A 81 -9.66 2.65 11.22
C ALA A 81 -9.38 1.38 12.02
N ASN A 82 -9.83 0.23 11.52
CA ASN A 82 -9.67 -1.03 12.24
C ASN A 82 -8.38 -1.75 11.90
N THR A 83 -7.54 -1.15 11.06
CA THR A 83 -6.27 -1.77 10.66
C THR A 83 -5.15 -0.82 11.04
N PRO A 84 -4.52 -1.01 12.19
CA PRO A 84 -3.50 -0.06 12.65
C PRO A 84 -2.26 -0.10 11.78
N TRP A 85 -1.58 1.04 11.74
CA TRP A 85 -0.32 1.15 11.04
C TRP A 85 0.78 0.43 11.83
N GLU A 86 1.76 -0.05 11.10
CA GLU A 86 2.89 -0.72 11.74
C GLU A 86 3.78 0.30 12.42
N GLU A 87 4.36 -0.10 13.52
CA GLU A 87 5.36 0.71 14.19
C GLU A 87 6.71 0.04 14.01
N LYS A 88 7.56 0.67 13.22
CA LYS A 88 8.87 0.12 12.99
C LYS A 88 9.79 0.45 14.15
N GLN A 89 10.66 -0.46 14.45
CA GLN A 89 11.66 -0.21 15.45
C GLN A 89 12.65 0.81 14.97
N LYS A 90 13.00 1.72 15.82
CA LYS A 90 13.99 2.73 15.51
C LYS A 90 15.40 2.21 15.72
#